data_82f6fa4a65c56126bc54d0ad9307a6c3
#
_entry.id   82f6fa4a65c56126bc54d0ad9307a6c3
#
_cell.length_a   1.000
_cell.length_b   1.000
_cell.length_c   1.000
_cell.angle_alpha   90.00
_cell.angle_beta   90.00
_cell.angle_gamma   90.00
#
_symmetry.space_group_name_H-M   'P 1'
#
loop_
_entity.id
_entity.type
_entity.pdbx_description
1 polymer ?
#
loop_
_entity_poly.entity_id
_entity_poly.type
_entity_poly.pdbx_seq_one_letter_code
_entity_poly.pdbx_strand_id
1 'polypeptide(L)'
;MSDWLILSAGLAALLGGVVIAILSGSPRQVVFQTMVLGALVSVVVLADARRAVPQRAALTIGVAALIGTPVGLLLLGVLDARTIKLMIAALAIGVAMLRAARLPLRLPDGLTPLAVAGLIGGVLNGCTGMGGPVPAMTVALQRRNVHHSRTILLSFNLASFLVAILVAILSGLARTAWLTTSLWLAPCVGIGMVIGIRAVKYISAEAFNAFFLMLMAASGVLGLLSVLLG
;
A
#
# COMPACT_ATOMS: atom_id res chain seq x y z
N MET A 1 -5.50 8.42 19.63
CA MET A 1 -6.64 8.23 18.69
C MET A 1 -6.21 8.14 17.22
N SER A 2 -5.02 8.60 16.86
CA SER A 2 -4.53 8.70 15.47
C SER A 2 -3.89 7.43 14.89
N ASP A 3 -3.25 6.60 15.72
CA ASP A 3 -2.58 5.37 15.27
C ASP A 3 -3.57 4.33 14.76
N TRP A 4 -4.78 4.41 15.26
CA TRP A 4 -5.89 3.52 15.02
C TRP A 4 -6.47 3.60 13.59
N LEU A 5 -6.38 4.78 12.96
CA LEU A 5 -6.87 4.97 11.58
C LEU A 5 -5.90 4.39 10.54
N ILE A 6 -4.59 4.42 10.80
CA ILE A 6 -3.60 3.77 9.92
C ILE A 6 -3.77 2.25 9.97
N LEU A 7 -3.98 1.72 11.17
CA LEU A 7 -4.19 0.31 11.42
C LEU A 7 -5.48 -0.19 10.76
N SER A 8 -6.56 0.59 10.87
CA SER A 8 -7.85 0.25 10.28
C SER A 8 -7.84 0.35 8.75
N ALA A 9 -7.18 1.37 8.20
CA ALA A 9 -6.99 1.49 6.75
C ALA A 9 -6.13 0.34 6.22
N GLY A 10 -5.10 -0.06 6.95
CA GLY A 10 -4.29 -1.24 6.64
C GLY A 10 -5.09 -2.53 6.65
N LEU A 11 -5.94 -2.73 7.66
CA LEU A 11 -6.79 -3.92 7.78
C LEU A 11 -7.87 -3.97 6.69
N ALA A 12 -8.49 -2.84 6.40
CA ALA A 12 -9.47 -2.73 5.32
C ALA A 12 -8.85 -2.99 3.95
N ALA A 13 -7.64 -2.45 3.71
CA ALA A 13 -6.89 -2.70 2.48
C ALA A 13 -6.48 -4.18 2.35
N LEU A 14 -6.10 -4.82 3.46
CA LEU A 14 -5.75 -6.23 3.49
C LEU A 14 -6.95 -7.14 3.25
N LEU A 15 -8.07 -6.92 3.96
CA LEU A 15 -9.28 -7.71 3.77
C LEU A 15 -9.85 -7.50 2.38
N GLY A 16 -9.89 -6.26 1.89
CA GLY A 16 -10.26 -5.96 0.52
C GLY A 16 -9.34 -6.64 -0.50
N GLY A 17 -8.04 -6.58 -0.31
CA GLY A 17 -7.04 -7.23 -1.17
C GLY A 17 -7.19 -8.75 -1.22
N VAL A 18 -7.42 -9.40 -0.08
CA VAL A 18 -7.65 -10.86 -0.02
C VAL A 18 -8.94 -11.25 -0.74
N VAL A 19 -10.04 -10.52 -0.50
CA VAL A 19 -11.31 -10.77 -1.19
C VAL A 19 -11.16 -10.58 -2.70
N ILE A 20 -10.47 -9.52 -3.11
CA ILE A 20 -10.18 -9.25 -4.52
C ILE A 20 -9.32 -10.36 -5.12
N ALA A 21 -8.28 -10.81 -4.42
CA ALA A 21 -7.40 -11.87 -4.89
C ALA A 21 -8.15 -13.20 -5.11
N ILE A 22 -9.11 -13.51 -4.24
CA ILE A 22 -9.96 -14.71 -4.35
C ILE A 22 -10.94 -14.60 -5.53
N LEU A 23 -11.50 -13.39 -5.75
CA LEU A 23 -12.51 -13.16 -6.78
C LEU A 23 -11.90 -12.85 -8.17
N SER A 24 -10.62 -12.54 -8.25
CA SER A 24 -9.96 -12.04 -9.46
C SER A 24 -9.14 -13.12 -10.14
N GLY A 25 -9.40 -13.34 -11.43
CA GLY A 25 -8.68 -14.33 -12.25
C GLY A 25 -7.29 -13.91 -12.72
N SER A 26 -6.86 -12.62 -12.52
CA SER A 26 -5.56 -12.14 -13.00
C SER A 26 -4.85 -11.22 -12.01
N PRO A 27 -3.51 -11.34 -11.83
CA PRO A 27 -2.74 -10.47 -10.95
C PRO A 27 -2.87 -8.98 -11.29
N ARG A 28 -2.95 -8.64 -12.56
CA ARG A 28 -3.12 -7.25 -13.04
C ARG A 28 -4.44 -6.64 -12.56
N GLN A 29 -5.51 -7.43 -12.59
CA GLN A 29 -6.81 -6.99 -12.07
C GLN A 29 -6.76 -6.71 -10.57
N VAL A 30 -6.12 -7.60 -9.79
CA VAL A 30 -5.95 -7.41 -8.34
C VAL A 30 -5.20 -6.11 -8.05
N VAL A 31 -4.08 -5.88 -8.72
CA VAL A 31 -3.27 -4.67 -8.55
C VAL A 31 -4.09 -3.42 -8.86
N PHE A 32 -4.80 -3.38 -9.99
CA PHE A 32 -5.62 -2.23 -10.37
C PHE A 32 -6.77 -1.97 -9.37
N GLN A 33 -7.49 -3.00 -8.96
CA GLN A 33 -8.58 -2.87 -8.00
C GLN A 33 -8.08 -2.40 -6.63
N THR A 34 -6.92 -2.88 -6.20
CA THR A 34 -6.27 -2.42 -4.96
C THR A 34 -5.92 -0.93 -5.03
N MET A 35 -5.45 -0.44 -6.19
CA MET A 35 -5.16 0.99 -6.39
C MET A 35 -6.43 1.84 -6.31
N VAL A 36 -7.53 1.42 -6.95
CA VAL A 36 -8.81 2.15 -6.91
C VAL A 36 -9.36 2.22 -5.49
N LEU A 37 -9.44 1.08 -4.80
CA LEU A 37 -9.96 1.03 -3.43
C LEU A 37 -9.02 1.74 -2.43
N GLY A 38 -7.71 1.62 -2.63
CA GLY A 38 -6.70 2.34 -1.85
C GLY A 38 -6.78 3.86 -2.02
N ALA A 39 -7.07 4.35 -3.22
CA ALA A 39 -7.32 5.77 -3.47
C ALA A 39 -8.54 6.27 -2.71
N LEU A 40 -9.66 5.55 -2.76
CA LEU A 40 -10.88 5.89 -2.02
C LEU A 40 -10.63 5.97 -0.51
N VAL A 41 -9.96 4.97 0.06
CA VAL A 41 -9.58 4.98 1.48
C VAL A 41 -8.67 6.16 1.81
N SER A 42 -7.68 6.45 0.95
CA SER A 42 -6.73 7.55 1.17
C SER A 42 -7.42 8.91 1.15
N VAL A 43 -8.39 9.14 0.27
CA VAL A 43 -9.18 10.38 0.22
C VAL A 43 -9.96 10.58 1.53
N VAL A 44 -10.67 9.54 1.98
CA VAL A 44 -11.47 9.62 3.23
C VAL A 44 -10.58 9.92 4.43
N VAL A 45 -9.46 9.20 4.56
CA VAL A 45 -8.56 9.35 5.71
C VAL A 45 -7.80 10.68 5.67
N LEU A 46 -7.43 11.17 4.47
CA LEU A 46 -6.75 12.47 4.32
C LEU A 46 -7.70 13.63 4.63
N ALA A 47 -8.98 13.51 4.30
CA ALA A 47 -9.98 14.53 4.65
C ALA A 47 -10.09 14.76 6.17
N ASP A 48 -9.91 13.69 6.96
CA ASP A 48 -9.87 13.75 8.44
C ASP A 48 -8.52 14.31 8.97
N ALA A 49 -7.42 14.08 8.24
CA ALA A 49 -6.06 14.40 8.69
C ALA A 49 -5.60 15.85 8.42
N ARG A 50 -6.44 16.73 7.87
CA ARG A 50 -6.07 18.06 7.33
C ARG A 50 -5.43 19.06 8.31
N ARG A 51 -5.34 18.77 9.61
CA ARG A 51 -4.99 19.75 10.65
C ARG A 51 -3.49 19.99 10.91
N ALA A 52 -2.57 19.16 10.39
CA ALA A 52 -1.12 19.36 10.60
C ALA A 52 -0.29 18.64 9.51
N VAL A 53 -0.21 19.25 8.33
CA VAL A 53 0.53 18.66 7.21
C VAL A 53 1.96 19.20 7.20
N PRO A 54 3.01 18.35 7.30
CA PRO A 54 4.38 18.75 6.99
C PRO A 54 4.52 18.87 5.47
N GLN A 55 4.07 20.01 4.92
CA GLN A 55 3.87 20.23 3.47
C GLN A 55 5.09 19.80 2.63
N ARG A 56 6.29 20.20 3.04
CA ARG A 56 7.53 19.86 2.30
C ARG A 56 7.76 18.35 2.22
N ALA A 57 7.62 17.63 3.33
CA ALA A 57 7.83 16.18 3.36
C ALA A 57 6.74 15.43 2.57
N ALA A 58 5.47 15.85 2.72
CA ALA A 58 4.33 15.28 2.00
C ALA A 58 4.43 15.51 0.48
N LEU A 59 4.84 16.72 0.06
CA LEU A 59 5.07 17.02 -1.35
C LEU A 59 6.26 16.24 -1.91
N THR A 60 7.38 16.16 -1.19
CA THR A 60 8.57 15.43 -1.65
C THR A 60 8.26 13.97 -1.92
N ILE A 61 7.62 13.28 -0.97
CA ILE A 61 7.31 11.86 -1.15
C ILE A 61 6.21 11.65 -2.19
N GLY A 62 5.23 12.56 -2.27
CA GLY A 62 4.16 12.52 -3.27
C GLY A 62 4.70 12.72 -4.68
N VAL A 63 5.53 13.73 -4.92
CA VAL A 63 6.16 13.98 -6.24
C VAL A 63 7.06 12.82 -6.64
N ALA A 64 7.84 12.28 -5.72
CA ALA A 64 8.65 11.09 -5.98
C ALA A 64 7.78 9.87 -6.36
N ALA A 65 6.64 9.68 -5.71
CA ALA A 65 5.68 8.64 -6.05
C ALA A 65 5.05 8.86 -7.43
N LEU A 66 4.74 10.12 -7.80
CA LEU A 66 4.22 10.45 -9.14
C LEU A 66 5.18 10.05 -10.25
N ILE A 67 6.49 10.09 -10.00
CA ILE A 67 7.52 9.67 -10.96
C ILE A 67 7.70 8.14 -10.95
N GLY A 68 7.78 7.53 -9.77
CA GLY A 68 8.04 6.10 -9.63
C GLY A 68 6.87 5.22 -10.07
N THR A 69 5.64 5.62 -9.77
CA THR A 69 4.46 4.77 -10.02
C THR A 69 4.20 4.49 -11.51
N PRO A 70 4.32 5.45 -12.44
CA PRO A 70 4.21 5.16 -13.87
C PRO A 70 5.23 4.13 -14.35
N VAL A 71 6.49 4.23 -13.90
CA VAL A 71 7.53 3.27 -14.23
C VAL A 71 7.12 1.85 -13.77
N GLY A 72 6.66 1.74 -12.53
CA GLY A 72 6.17 0.46 -12.00
C GLY A 72 4.98 -0.09 -12.78
N LEU A 73 4.04 0.75 -13.19
CA LEU A 73 2.87 0.34 -13.95
C LEU A 73 3.22 -0.10 -15.38
N LEU A 74 4.18 0.56 -16.02
CA LEU A 74 4.70 0.13 -17.32
C LEU A 74 5.36 -1.25 -17.20
N LEU A 75 6.14 -1.47 -16.15
CA LEU A 75 6.70 -2.80 -15.85
C LEU A 75 5.58 -3.84 -15.65
N LEU A 76 4.51 -3.53 -14.93
CA LEU A 76 3.35 -4.41 -14.78
C LEU A 76 2.72 -4.78 -16.13
N GLY A 77 2.74 -3.87 -17.10
CA GLY A 77 2.24 -4.11 -18.47
C GLY A 77 3.07 -5.11 -19.26
N VAL A 78 4.37 -5.16 -19.01
CA VAL A 78 5.34 -5.99 -19.77
C VAL A 78 5.61 -7.34 -19.08
N LEU A 79 5.57 -7.37 -17.75
CA LEU A 79 5.87 -8.56 -16.95
C LEU A 79 4.78 -9.64 -17.09
N ASP A 80 5.19 -10.88 -17.09
CA ASP A 80 4.31 -12.03 -17.04
C ASP A 80 3.71 -12.24 -15.62
N ALA A 81 2.61 -12.96 -15.56
CA ALA A 81 1.88 -13.18 -14.30
C ALA A 81 2.73 -13.90 -13.23
N ARG A 82 3.64 -14.78 -13.66
CA ARG A 82 4.54 -15.51 -12.75
C ARG A 82 5.52 -14.55 -12.06
N THR A 83 6.15 -13.69 -12.83
CA THR A 83 7.09 -12.68 -12.33
C THR A 83 6.41 -11.70 -11.38
N ILE A 84 5.18 -11.24 -11.70
CA ILE A 84 4.41 -10.37 -10.82
C ILE A 84 4.12 -11.06 -9.47
N LYS A 85 3.66 -12.31 -9.49
CA LYS A 85 3.42 -13.09 -8.26
C LYS A 85 4.69 -13.26 -7.43
N LEU A 86 5.82 -13.54 -8.07
CA LEU A 86 7.12 -13.65 -7.39
C LEU A 86 7.55 -12.34 -6.75
N MET A 87 7.37 -11.20 -7.44
CA MET A 87 7.68 -9.88 -6.91
C MET A 87 6.81 -9.55 -5.68
N ILE A 88 5.50 -9.83 -5.74
CA ILE A 88 4.59 -9.63 -4.61
C ILE A 88 5.02 -10.50 -3.43
N ALA A 89 5.31 -11.78 -3.67
CA ALA A 89 5.73 -12.72 -2.62
C ALA A 89 7.07 -12.31 -2.00
N ALA A 90 8.07 -11.96 -2.82
CA ALA A 90 9.39 -11.51 -2.36
C ALA A 90 9.29 -10.21 -1.53
N LEU A 91 8.45 -9.26 -1.98
CA LEU A 91 8.21 -8.02 -1.25
C LEU A 91 7.54 -8.29 0.11
N ALA A 92 6.51 -9.14 0.14
CA ALA A 92 5.80 -9.48 1.36
C ALA A 92 6.73 -10.17 2.38
N ILE A 93 7.53 -11.14 1.94
CA ILE A 93 8.50 -11.84 2.78
C ILE A 93 9.60 -10.86 3.24
N GLY A 94 10.15 -10.06 2.33
CA GLY A 94 11.20 -9.09 2.65
C GLY A 94 10.75 -8.08 3.70
N VAL A 95 9.54 -7.55 3.59
CA VAL A 95 8.94 -6.64 4.58
C VAL A 95 8.74 -7.35 5.92
N ALA A 96 8.23 -8.59 5.91
CA ALA A 96 8.04 -9.38 7.13
C ALA A 96 9.38 -9.64 7.84
N MET A 97 10.41 -10.07 7.11
CA MET A 97 11.75 -10.30 7.66
C MET A 97 12.37 -9.03 8.22
N LEU A 98 12.28 -7.92 7.49
CA LEU A 98 12.87 -6.65 7.89
C LEU A 98 12.21 -6.08 9.15
N ARG A 99 10.88 -6.24 9.28
CA ARG A 99 10.15 -5.89 10.51
C ARG A 99 10.46 -6.83 11.67
N ALA A 100 10.57 -8.13 11.41
CA ALA A 100 10.90 -9.12 12.43
C ALA A 100 12.32 -8.93 12.99
N ALA A 101 13.26 -8.51 12.14
CA ALA A 101 14.65 -8.28 12.52
C ALA A 101 14.84 -7.12 13.52
N ARG A 102 13.85 -6.24 13.71
CA ARG A 102 13.86 -5.10 14.66
C ARG A 102 15.19 -4.32 14.65
N LEU A 103 15.79 -4.15 13.47
CA LEU A 103 17.10 -3.51 13.34
C LEU A 103 17.08 -2.10 13.93
N PRO A 104 18.05 -1.72 14.77
CA PRO A 104 18.13 -0.40 15.39
C PRO A 104 18.69 0.65 14.42
N LEU A 105 18.18 0.64 13.18
CA LEU A 105 18.61 1.58 12.16
C LEU A 105 17.99 2.95 12.44
N ARG A 106 18.75 4.00 12.13
CA ARG A 106 18.26 5.40 12.12
C ARG A 106 18.60 6.02 10.78
N LEU A 107 17.62 6.64 10.17
CA LEU A 107 17.84 7.48 9.00
C LEU A 107 17.88 8.95 9.44
N PRO A 108 18.74 9.77 8.81
CA PRO A 108 18.77 11.21 9.07
C PRO A 108 17.41 11.83 8.76
N ASP A 109 17.01 12.82 9.58
CA ASP A 109 15.85 13.65 9.30
C ASP A 109 16.12 14.53 8.08
N GLY A 110 15.49 14.19 6.97
CA GLY A 110 15.69 14.90 5.71
C GLY A 110 14.62 14.58 4.68
N LEU A 111 14.67 15.31 3.58
CA LEU A 111 13.78 15.10 2.43
C LEU A 111 14.31 14.03 1.47
N THR A 112 15.64 13.87 1.39
CA THR A 112 16.29 12.92 0.49
C THR A 112 15.85 11.46 0.76
N PRO A 113 15.87 10.93 2.01
CA PRO A 113 15.36 9.59 2.27
C PRO A 113 13.88 9.43 1.89
N LEU A 114 13.07 10.48 2.06
CA LEU A 114 11.66 10.47 1.66
C LEU A 114 11.49 10.45 0.14
N ALA A 115 12.31 11.20 -0.60
CA ALA A 115 12.29 11.19 -2.06
C ALA A 115 12.65 9.80 -2.60
N VAL A 116 13.72 9.20 -2.09
CA VAL A 116 14.15 7.83 -2.47
C VAL A 116 13.06 6.82 -2.12
N ALA A 117 12.50 6.91 -0.92
CA ALA A 117 11.43 6.02 -0.49
C ALA A 117 10.15 6.19 -1.33
N GLY A 118 9.81 7.43 -1.70
CA GLY A 118 8.69 7.73 -2.58
C GLY A 118 8.87 7.16 -3.98
N LEU A 119 10.08 7.29 -4.54
CA LEU A 119 10.42 6.75 -5.86
C LEU A 119 10.34 5.22 -5.86
N ILE A 120 11.08 4.57 -4.96
CA ILE A 120 11.10 3.09 -4.86
C ILE A 120 9.71 2.57 -4.51
N GLY A 121 9.05 3.16 -3.51
CA GLY A 121 7.69 2.79 -3.12
C GLY A 121 6.70 3.00 -4.26
N GLY A 122 6.85 4.06 -5.05
CA GLY A 122 6.05 4.31 -6.24
C GLY A 122 6.22 3.20 -7.29
N VAL A 123 7.46 2.84 -7.65
CA VAL A 123 7.73 1.74 -8.58
C VAL A 123 7.11 0.44 -8.07
N LEU A 124 7.34 0.08 -6.80
CA LEU A 124 6.76 -1.12 -6.20
C LEU A 124 5.23 -1.07 -6.20
N ASN A 125 4.64 0.10 -5.91
CA ASN A 125 3.19 0.27 -5.93
C ASN A 125 2.62 0.07 -7.33
N GLY A 126 3.27 0.64 -8.35
CA GLY A 126 2.88 0.46 -9.75
C GLY A 126 2.93 -1.02 -10.19
N CYS A 127 3.97 -1.77 -9.80
CA CYS A 127 4.14 -3.18 -10.16
C CYS A 127 3.22 -4.12 -9.39
N THR A 128 3.02 -3.88 -8.08
CA THR A 128 2.47 -4.89 -7.17
C THR A 128 1.23 -4.41 -6.40
N GLY A 129 0.92 -3.11 -6.41
CA GLY A 129 -0.07 -2.50 -5.53
C GLY A 129 0.38 -2.38 -4.06
N MET A 130 1.63 -2.73 -3.74
CA MET A 130 2.15 -2.82 -2.36
C MET A 130 3.33 -1.87 -2.10
N GLY A 131 3.26 -0.63 -2.56
CA GLY A 131 4.34 0.36 -2.39
C GLY A 131 4.50 0.95 -0.99
N GLY A 132 3.48 0.85 -0.14
CA GLY A 132 3.42 1.47 1.19
C GLY A 132 4.50 1.07 2.19
N PRO A 133 4.99 -0.17 2.23
CA PRO A 133 5.98 -0.61 3.21
C PRO A 133 7.29 0.18 3.19
N VAL A 134 7.82 0.55 2.02
CA VAL A 134 9.08 1.30 1.91
C VAL A 134 9.00 2.71 2.50
N PRO A 135 8.01 3.55 2.12
CA PRO A 135 7.77 4.82 2.79
C PRO A 135 7.51 4.68 4.30
N ALA A 136 6.68 3.70 4.69
CA ALA A 136 6.35 3.48 6.10
C ALA A 136 7.60 3.18 6.94
N MET A 137 8.49 2.36 6.41
CA MET A 137 9.74 2.05 7.07
C MET A 137 10.67 3.27 7.15
N THR A 138 10.80 4.03 6.08
CA THR A 138 11.63 5.25 6.04
C THR A 138 11.16 6.26 7.08
N VAL A 139 9.86 6.51 7.17
CA VAL A 139 9.29 7.44 8.15
C VAL A 139 9.48 6.93 9.59
N ALA A 140 9.33 5.61 9.82
CA ALA A 140 9.58 5.00 11.12
C ALA A 140 11.05 5.12 11.55
N LEU A 141 12.00 4.92 10.64
CA LEU A 141 13.45 5.05 10.90
C LEU A 141 13.89 6.50 11.13
N GLN A 142 13.17 7.48 10.59
CA GLN A 142 13.36 8.90 10.88
C GLN A 142 12.77 9.32 12.24
N ARG A 143 12.08 8.42 12.96
CA ARG A 143 11.42 8.70 14.27
C ARG A 143 10.55 9.96 14.28
N ARG A 144 9.91 10.26 13.17
CA ARG A 144 9.00 11.40 13.06
C ARG A 144 7.79 11.25 13.96
N ASN A 145 7.19 12.38 14.33
CA ASN A 145 5.93 12.38 15.07
C ASN A 145 4.87 11.57 14.28
N VAL A 146 4.09 10.77 14.98
CA VAL A 146 3.09 9.86 14.42
C VAL A 146 2.11 10.57 13.48
N HIS A 147 1.64 11.77 13.87
CA HIS A 147 0.74 12.58 13.03
C HIS A 147 1.40 13.00 11.71
N HIS A 148 2.67 13.42 11.74
CA HIS A 148 3.43 13.77 10.54
C HIS A 148 3.67 12.55 9.67
N SER A 149 4.04 11.42 10.28
CA SER A 149 4.25 10.14 9.61
C SER A 149 3.01 9.72 8.82
N ARG A 150 1.85 9.80 9.46
CA ARG A 150 0.56 9.47 8.86
C ARG A 150 0.27 10.33 7.64
N THR A 151 0.42 11.64 7.75
CA THR A 151 0.13 12.54 6.63
C THR A 151 1.07 12.33 5.46
N ILE A 152 2.37 12.09 5.72
CA ILE A 152 3.36 11.77 4.69
C ILE A 152 2.96 10.49 3.94
N LEU A 153 2.59 9.43 4.66
CA LEU A 153 2.18 8.15 4.07
C LEU A 153 0.88 8.25 3.27
N LEU A 154 -0.10 9.02 3.78
CA LEU A 154 -1.36 9.26 3.07
C LEU A 154 -1.13 10.06 1.78
N SER A 155 -0.25 11.06 1.81
CA SER A 155 0.12 11.83 0.62
C SER A 155 0.81 10.97 -0.42
N PHE A 156 1.73 10.09 0.01
CA PHE A 156 2.34 9.07 -0.86
C PHE A 156 1.29 8.18 -1.51
N ASN A 157 0.43 7.57 -0.71
CA ASN A 157 -0.58 6.62 -1.19
C ASN A 157 -1.55 7.30 -2.17
N LEU A 158 -2.07 8.47 -1.81
CA LEU A 158 -3.01 9.20 -2.66
C LEU A 158 -2.37 9.58 -3.99
N ALA A 159 -1.17 10.18 -3.98
CA ALA A 159 -0.44 10.56 -5.19
C ALA A 159 -0.16 9.33 -6.07
N SER A 160 0.36 8.26 -5.48
CA SER A 160 0.70 7.02 -6.18
C SER A 160 -0.53 6.33 -6.76
N PHE A 161 -1.63 6.21 -6.02
CA PHE A 161 -2.84 5.55 -6.53
C PHE A 161 -3.52 6.38 -7.62
N LEU A 162 -3.62 7.70 -7.47
CA LEU A 162 -4.24 8.56 -8.49
C LEU A 162 -3.48 8.50 -9.81
N VAL A 163 -2.15 8.61 -9.77
CA VAL A 163 -1.36 8.53 -11.00
C VAL A 163 -1.38 7.13 -11.59
N ALA A 164 -1.41 6.08 -10.75
CA ALA A 164 -1.50 4.71 -11.23
C ALA A 164 -2.82 4.45 -11.98
N ILE A 165 -3.94 4.92 -11.43
CA ILE A 165 -5.25 4.81 -12.07
C ILE A 165 -5.25 5.57 -13.40
N LEU A 166 -4.74 6.82 -13.40
CA LEU A 166 -4.66 7.63 -14.61
C LEU A 166 -3.83 6.96 -15.69
N VAL A 167 -2.62 6.51 -15.37
CA VAL A 167 -1.72 5.86 -16.33
C VAL A 167 -2.30 4.52 -16.79
N ALA A 168 -2.93 3.74 -15.91
CA ALA A 168 -3.58 2.48 -16.29
C ALA A 168 -4.72 2.69 -17.29
N ILE A 169 -5.49 3.76 -17.13
CA ILE A 169 -6.55 4.13 -18.09
C ILE A 169 -5.95 4.58 -19.42
N LEU A 170 -4.98 5.50 -19.38
CA LEU A 170 -4.36 6.06 -20.59
C LEU A 170 -3.56 5.03 -21.40
N SER A 171 -2.94 4.07 -20.73
CA SER A 171 -2.20 2.98 -21.38
C SER A 171 -3.07 1.81 -21.84
N GLY A 172 -4.38 1.84 -21.60
CA GLY A 172 -5.28 0.75 -21.97
C GLY A 172 -5.12 -0.52 -21.10
N LEU A 173 -4.32 -0.46 -20.03
CA LEU A 173 -4.14 -1.58 -19.10
C LEU A 173 -5.39 -1.82 -18.23
N ALA A 174 -6.18 -0.77 -17.99
CA ALA A 174 -7.41 -0.86 -17.23
C ALA A 174 -8.60 -1.24 -18.12
N ARG A 175 -9.35 -2.26 -17.67
CA ARG A 175 -10.62 -2.61 -18.29
C ARG A 175 -11.78 -1.94 -17.54
N THR A 176 -12.78 -1.42 -18.25
CA THR A 176 -13.95 -0.77 -17.65
C THR A 176 -14.65 -1.69 -16.64
N ALA A 177 -14.69 -3.00 -16.93
CA ALA A 177 -15.23 -4.01 -16.02
C ALA A 177 -14.49 -4.05 -14.66
N TRP A 178 -13.20 -3.78 -14.63
CA TRP A 178 -12.44 -3.76 -13.37
C TRP A 178 -12.78 -2.54 -12.51
N LEU A 179 -13.03 -1.40 -13.18
CA LEU A 179 -13.45 -0.19 -12.49
C LEU A 179 -14.85 -0.36 -11.87
N THR A 180 -15.79 -0.89 -12.62
CA THR A 180 -17.16 -1.17 -12.12
C THR A 180 -17.11 -2.16 -10.96
N THR A 181 -16.34 -3.25 -11.05
CA THR A 181 -16.18 -4.20 -9.95
C THR A 181 -15.57 -3.54 -8.71
N SER A 182 -14.57 -2.64 -8.89
CA SER A 182 -13.98 -1.89 -7.76
C SER A 182 -15.01 -0.99 -7.08
N LEU A 183 -15.88 -0.34 -7.83
CA LEU A 183 -16.94 0.50 -7.28
C LEU A 183 -17.99 -0.32 -6.51
N TRP A 184 -18.34 -1.51 -6.99
CA TRP A 184 -19.21 -2.43 -6.26
C TRP A 184 -18.59 -2.95 -4.95
N LEU A 185 -17.26 -3.07 -4.90
CA LEU A 185 -16.52 -3.46 -3.70
C LEU A 185 -16.29 -2.29 -2.71
N ALA A 186 -16.43 -1.04 -3.16
CA ALA A 186 -16.19 0.13 -2.32
C ALA A 186 -17.03 0.16 -1.02
N PRO A 187 -18.34 -0.18 -1.01
CA PRO A 187 -19.12 -0.27 0.22
C PRO A 187 -18.55 -1.31 1.21
N CYS A 188 -18.11 -2.47 0.70
CA CYS A 188 -17.52 -3.52 1.55
C CYS A 188 -16.22 -3.04 2.20
N VAL A 189 -15.39 -2.30 1.46
CA VAL A 189 -14.16 -1.68 1.99
C VAL A 189 -14.50 -0.60 3.02
N GLY A 190 -15.54 0.20 2.77
CA GLY A 190 -16.05 1.19 3.72
C GLY A 190 -16.52 0.55 5.03
N ILE A 191 -17.28 -0.53 4.95
CA ILE A 191 -17.73 -1.31 6.12
C ILE A 191 -16.50 -1.89 6.85
N GLY A 192 -15.57 -2.52 6.12
CA GLY A 192 -14.32 -3.04 6.67
C GLY A 192 -13.49 -1.97 7.37
N MET A 193 -13.43 -0.76 6.81
CA MET A 193 -12.77 0.39 7.43
C MET A 193 -13.44 0.79 8.75
N VAL A 194 -14.77 0.89 8.81
CA VAL A 194 -15.52 1.22 10.02
C VAL A 194 -15.34 0.15 11.09
N ILE A 195 -15.41 -1.13 10.71
CA ILE A 195 -15.16 -2.25 11.63
C ILE A 195 -13.72 -2.20 12.13
N GLY A 196 -12.75 -1.99 11.23
CA GLY A 196 -11.33 -1.88 11.58
C GLY A 196 -11.07 -0.74 12.58
N ILE A 197 -11.65 0.44 12.35
CA ILE A 197 -11.55 1.58 13.28
C ILE A 197 -12.08 1.22 14.68
N ARG A 198 -13.14 0.45 14.77
CA ARG A 198 -13.70 0.00 16.06
C ARG A 198 -12.88 -1.11 16.70
N ALA A 199 -12.54 -2.15 15.93
CA ALA A 199 -11.82 -3.33 16.40
C ALA A 199 -10.43 -2.99 16.96
N VAL A 200 -9.74 -2.07 16.31
CA VAL A 200 -8.39 -1.66 16.69
C VAL A 200 -8.33 -1.03 18.09
N LYS A 201 -9.42 -0.46 18.60
CA LYS A 201 -9.46 0.06 19.99
C LYS A 201 -9.29 -1.03 21.05
N TYR A 202 -9.53 -2.28 20.67
CA TYR A 202 -9.48 -3.44 21.56
C TYR A 202 -8.24 -4.33 21.33
N ILE A 203 -7.40 -4.02 20.32
CA ILE A 203 -6.24 -4.82 19.94
C ILE A 203 -4.96 -4.08 20.37
N SER A 204 -4.04 -4.76 21.05
CA SER A 204 -2.74 -4.16 21.39
C SER A 204 -1.88 -3.96 20.14
N ALA A 205 -0.95 -3.00 20.19
CA ALA A 205 -0.04 -2.72 19.08
C ALA A 205 0.84 -3.93 18.73
N GLU A 206 1.22 -4.73 19.75
CA GLU A 206 1.98 -5.96 19.60
C GLU A 206 1.18 -7.04 18.87
N ALA A 207 -0.08 -7.26 19.30
CA ALA A 207 -0.96 -8.25 18.68
C ALA A 207 -1.26 -7.88 17.22
N PHE A 208 -1.47 -6.59 16.95
CA PHE A 208 -1.66 -6.10 15.58
C PHE A 208 -0.41 -6.32 14.72
N ASN A 209 0.77 -5.98 15.23
CA ASN A 209 2.02 -6.17 14.49
C ASN A 209 2.29 -7.66 14.22
N ALA A 210 2.03 -8.54 15.18
CA ALA A 210 2.15 -9.98 15.02
C ALA A 210 1.17 -10.50 13.94
N PHE A 211 -0.10 -10.07 13.98
CA PHE A 211 -1.11 -10.40 12.99
C PHE A 211 -0.71 -9.92 11.58
N PHE A 212 -0.23 -8.68 11.47
CA PHE A 212 0.24 -8.12 10.20
C PHE A 212 1.42 -8.91 9.62
N LEU A 213 2.41 -9.25 10.46
CA LEU A 213 3.57 -10.05 10.05
C LEU A 213 3.15 -11.45 9.59
N MET A 214 2.25 -12.09 10.34
CA MET A 214 1.73 -13.42 10.00
C MET A 214 0.97 -13.39 8.67
N LEU A 215 0.17 -12.37 8.43
CA LEU A 215 -0.57 -12.20 7.19
C LEU A 215 0.36 -11.95 6.00
N MET A 216 1.38 -11.10 6.17
CA MET A 216 2.41 -10.82 5.15
C MET A 216 3.20 -12.09 4.82
N ALA A 217 3.66 -12.82 5.83
CA ALA A 217 4.39 -14.06 5.65
C ALA A 217 3.52 -15.12 4.96
N ALA A 218 2.28 -15.31 5.41
CA ALA A 218 1.34 -16.24 4.79
C ALA A 218 1.06 -15.89 3.32
N SER A 219 0.81 -14.61 3.02
CA SER A 219 0.60 -14.14 1.64
C SER A 219 1.82 -14.38 0.76
N GLY A 220 3.02 -14.14 1.29
CA GLY A 220 4.27 -14.41 0.58
C GLY A 220 4.49 -15.89 0.29
N VAL A 221 4.26 -16.76 1.29
CA VAL A 221 4.39 -18.22 1.15
C VAL A 221 3.35 -18.76 0.17
N LEU A 222 2.07 -18.35 0.30
CA LEU A 222 1.01 -18.76 -0.62
C LEU A 222 1.30 -18.28 -2.06
N GLY A 223 1.84 -17.06 -2.21
CA GLY A 223 2.30 -16.53 -3.50
C GLY A 223 3.38 -17.40 -4.12
N LEU A 224 4.40 -17.81 -3.35
CA LEU A 224 5.45 -18.71 -3.81
C LEU A 224 4.90 -20.11 -4.17
N LEU A 225 4.07 -20.68 -3.32
CA LEU A 225 3.44 -21.98 -3.58
C LEU A 225 2.60 -21.94 -4.85
N SER A 226 1.85 -20.86 -5.10
CA SER A 226 1.05 -20.69 -6.31
C SER A 226 1.89 -20.62 -7.61
N VAL A 227 3.18 -20.28 -7.49
CA VAL A 227 4.13 -20.24 -8.62
C VAL A 227 4.83 -21.58 -8.81
N LEU A 228 5.02 -22.34 -7.73
CA LEU A 228 5.69 -23.65 -7.77
C LEU A 228 4.75 -24.79 -8.20
N LEU A 229 3.46 -24.66 -7.86
CA LEU A 229 2.44 -25.70 -8.09
C LEU A 229 1.61 -25.46 -9.39
N GLY A 230 1.70 -24.28 -10.01
CA GLY A 230 0.98 -23.91 -11.23
C GLY A 230 1.90 -23.38 -12.30
#